data_30d860bbe784396b0cdff9a697599c8c
#
_entry.id   30d860bbe784396b0cdff9a697599c8c
#
_cell.length_a   1.000
_cell.length_b   1.000
_cell.length_c   1.000
_cell.angle_alpha   90.00
_cell.angle_beta   90.00
_cell.angle_gamma   90.00
#
_symmetry.space_group_name_H-M   'P 1'
#
loop_
_entity.id
_entity.type
_entity.pdbx_description
1 polymer ?
#
loop_
_entity_poly.entity_id
_entity_poly.type
_entity_poly.pdbx_seq_one_letter_code
_entity_poly.pdbx_strand_id
1 'polypeptide(L)'
;MLSKTAVECPQRLLAMTQALAPVRTAVVGAGTPLVLAGVRAAVEHEIVEPVLIGERQEIVRAARKIDWPVADFEIVAAADEASAALAGAGLARNGSVNMVLKGHIHSDTFMHPLVARDSGIRNQRRLSHVFHMTIAGNDQPLLITDGAISVAPDVEGRVVRDLLA
;
A
#
# COMPACT_ATOMS: atom_id res chain seq x y z
N MET A 1 14.19 21.63 -0.58
CA MET A 1 14.65 21.26 0.78
C MET A 1 13.60 20.32 1.36
N LEU A 2 13.93 19.11 1.76
CA LEU A 2 12.98 18.21 2.41
C LEU A 2 12.70 18.73 3.83
N SER A 3 11.43 18.66 4.26
CA SER A 3 11.05 19.03 5.62
C SER A 3 11.81 18.19 6.65
N LYS A 4 12.33 18.83 7.70
CA LYS A 4 12.96 18.15 8.84
C LYS A 4 11.95 17.72 9.91
N THR A 5 10.71 18.16 9.79
CA THR A 5 9.60 17.75 10.67
C THR A 5 8.94 16.50 10.13
N ALA A 6 8.62 15.56 11.02
CA ALA A 6 7.81 14.39 10.66
C ALA A 6 6.48 14.87 10.07
N VAL A 7 6.07 14.26 8.97
CA VAL A 7 4.76 14.55 8.37
C VAL A 7 3.72 13.80 9.17
N GLU A 8 2.85 14.51 9.84
CA GLU A 8 1.69 13.91 10.53
C GLU A 8 0.62 13.54 9.51
N CYS A 9 -0.09 12.44 9.78
CA CYS A 9 -1.24 12.07 8.96
C CYS A 9 -2.33 13.14 9.10
N PRO A 10 -2.91 13.65 7.99
CA PRO A 10 -3.97 14.65 8.05
C PRO A 10 -5.15 14.16 8.88
N GLN A 11 -5.51 14.92 9.92
CA GLN A 11 -6.57 14.55 10.88
C GLN A 11 -7.92 14.30 10.19
N ARG A 12 -8.21 15.03 9.10
CA ARG A 12 -9.42 14.81 8.29
C ARG A 12 -9.47 13.41 7.69
N LEU A 13 -8.35 12.89 7.18
CA LEU A 13 -8.29 11.52 6.63
C LEU A 13 -8.47 10.49 7.74
N LEU A 14 -7.84 10.68 8.89
CA LEU A 14 -8.02 9.78 10.04
C LEU A 14 -9.48 9.78 10.51
N ALA A 15 -10.12 10.95 10.59
CA ALA A 15 -11.53 11.02 10.98
C ALA A 15 -12.46 10.29 10.01
N MET A 16 -12.14 10.27 8.72
CA MET A 16 -12.92 9.51 7.71
C MET A 16 -12.79 8.00 7.86
N THR A 17 -11.70 7.49 8.44
CA THR A 17 -11.51 6.05 8.64
C THR A 17 -12.14 5.52 9.92
N GLN A 18 -12.42 6.35 10.92
CA GLN A 18 -12.93 5.94 12.24
C GLN A 18 -14.25 5.14 12.21
N ALA A 19 -15.08 5.33 11.18
CA ALA A 19 -16.34 4.60 11.01
C ALA A 19 -16.22 3.36 10.13
N LEU A 20 -15.02 3.07 9.63
CA LEU A 20 -14.77 1.97 8.70
C LEU A 20 -14.09 0.81 9.42
N ALA A 21 -14.41 -0.42 9.02
CA ALA A 21 -13.65 -1.58 9.49
C ALA A 21 -12.23 -1.57 8.90
N PRO A 22 -11.22 -2.08 9.66
CA PRO A 22 -9.87 -2.22 9.15
C PRO A 22 -9.82 -3.02 7.84
N VAL A 23 -9.01 -2.57 6.90
CA VAL A 23 -8.87 -3.22 5.60
C VAL A 23 -7.80 -4.30 5.69
N ARG A 24 -8.16 -5.55 5.37
CA ARG A 24 -7.17 -6.63 5.31
C ARG A 24 -6.20 -6.39 4.16
N THR A 25 -4.92 -6.23 4.50
CA THR A 25 -3.90 -5.64 3.63
C THR A 25 -2.66 -6.51 3.52
N ALA A 26 -2.29 -6.92 2.30
CA ALA A 26 -1.02 -7.59 2.02
C ALA A 26 0.13 -6.56 1.98
N VAL A 27 1.08 -6.65 2.91
CA VAL A 27 2.26 -5.79 2.97
C VAL A 27 3.43 -6.51 2.31
N VAL A 28 3.69 -6.20 1.05
CA VAL A 28 4.72 -6.88 0.23
C VAL A 28 6.09 -6.25 0.46
N GLY A 29 7.07 -7.02 0.89
CA GLY A 29 8.40 -6.55 1.26
C GLY A 29 8.41 -5.92 2.66
N ALA A 30 7.86 -6.61 3.66
CA ALA A 30 7.71 -6.15 5.03
C ALA A 30 8.99 -6.21 5.89
N GLY A 31 10.15 -6.60 5.33
CA GLY A 31 11.38 -6.93 6.05
C GLY A 31 12.19 -5.74 6.60
N THR A 32 11.67 -4.50 6.63
CA THR A 32 12.42 -3.35 7.14
C THR A 32 11.72 -2.62 8.28
N PRO A 33 12.49 -2.02 9.23
CA PRO A 33 11.91 -1.26 10.34
C PRO A 33 11.03 -0.10 9.90
N LEU A 34 11.40 0.59 8.81
CA LEU A 34 10.65 1.73 8.27
C LEU A 34 9.26 1.31 7.78
N VAL A 35 9.18 0.20 7.03
CA VAL A 35 7.90 -0.34 6.55
C VAL A 35 7.04 -0.76 7.73
N LEU A 36 7.61 -1.52 8.68
CA LEU A 36 6.86 -1.99 9.84
C LEU A 36 6.40 -0.84 10.76
N ALA A 37 7.17 0.24 10.89
CA ALA A 37 6.74 1.42 11.64
C ALA A 37 5.50 2.08 11.01
N GLY A 38 5.46 2.19 9.68
CA GLY A 38 4.28 2.68 8.96
C GLY A 38 3.06 1.76 9.11
N VAL A 39 3.28 0.45 8.99
CA VAL A 39 2.21 -0.55 9.18
C VAL A 39 1.69 -0.52 10.61
N ARG A 40 2.59 -0.45 11.61
CA ARG A 40 2.21 -0.31 13.02
C ARG A 40 1.31 0.89 13.25
N ALA A 41 1.69 2.07 12.74
CA ALA A 41 0.87 3.27 12.86
C ALA A 41 -0.53 3.08 12.24
N ALA A 42 -0.63 2.42 11.09
CA ALA A 42 -1.91 2.12 10.45
C ALA A 42 -2.76 1.11 11.25
N VAL A 43 -2.13 0.14 11.92
CA VAL A 43 -2.81 -0.80 12.84
C VAL A 43 -3.29 -0.08 14.10
N GLU A 44 -2.45 0.77 14.72
CA GLU A 44 -2.80 1.55 15.90
C GLU A 44 -3.98 2.53 15.65
N HIS A 45 -4.14 2.96 14.41
CA HIS A 45 -5.30 3.75 13.95
C HIS A 45 -6.47 2.91 13.41
N GLU A 46 -6.42 1.59 13.55
CA GLU A 46 -7.46 0.67 13.08
C GLU A 46 -7.77 0.77 11.57
N ILE A 47 -6.78 1.19 10.76
CA ILE A 47 -6.94 1.35 9.30
C ILE A 47 -6.72 0.03 8.57
N VAL A 48 -5.76 -0.79 9.03
CA VAL A 48 -5.40 -2.04 8.36
C VAL A 48 -5.31 -3.23 9.30
N GLU A 49 -5.66 -4.40 8.77
CA GLU A 49 -5.32 -5.71 9.30
C GLU A 49 -4.22 -6.30 8.40
N PRO A 50 -2.93 -6.31 8.82
CA PRO A 50 -1.85 -6.63 7.92
C PRO A 50 -1.61 -8.14 7.78
N VAL A 51 -1.32 -8.56 6.56
CA VAL A 51 -0.65 -9.83 6.20
C VAL A 51 0.76 -9.46 5.75
N LEU A 52 1.78 -9.81 6.53
CA LEU A 52 3.17 -9.44 6.27
C LEU A 52 3.81 -10.43 5.30
N ILE A 53 4.37 -9.96 4.20
CA ILE A 53 4.97 -10.82 3.16
C ILE A 53 6.45 -10.49 3.00
N GLY A 54 7.29 -11.51 3.10
CA GLY A 54 8.74 -11.40 2.96
C GLY A 54 9.48 -12.51 3.70
N GLU A 55 10.79 -12.39 3.82
CA GLU A 55 11.59 -13.34 4.57
C GLU A 55 11.26 -13.22 6.07
N ARG A 56 10.74 -14.32 6.65
CA ARG A 56 10.22 -14.34 8.03
C ARG A 56 11.22 -13.84 9.06
N GLN A 57 12.50 -14.24 8.95
CA GLN A 57 13.52 -13.83 9.92
C GLN A 57 13.83 -12.35 9.83
N GLU A 58 13.81 -11.77 8.62
CA GLU A 58 13.98 -10.33 8.42
C GLU A 58 12.82 -9.53 9.01
N ILE A 59 11.59 -9.97 8.78
CA ILE A 59 10.39 -9.34 9.37
C ILE A 59 10.49 -9.34 10.90
N VAL A 60 10.77 -10.49 11.51
CA VAL A 60 10.92 -10.60 12.98
C VAL A 60 12.08 -9.75 13.51
N ARG A 61 13.22 -9.73 12.80
CA ARG A 61 14.36 -8.89 13.17
C ARG A 61 14.05 -7.40 13.07
N ALA A 62 13.34 -6.98 12.01
CA ALA A 62 12.92 -5.61 11.83
C ALA A 62 11.91 -5.17 12.89
N ALA A 63 10.96 -6.03 13.23
CA ALA A 63 9.95 -5.80 14.26
C ALA A 63 10.57 -5.59 15.65
N ARG A 64 11.57 -6.39 16.01
CA ARG A 64 12.33 -6.24 17.26
C ARG A 64 13.04 -4.87 17.37
N LYS A 65 13.51 -4.32 16.25
CA LYS A 65 14.19 -3.01 16.23
C LYS A 65 13.27 -1.84 16.56
N ILE A 66 11.97 -2.03 16.45
CA ILE A 66 10.95 -1.01 16.73
C ILE A 66 10.04 -1.40 17.90
N ASP A 67 10.41 -2.42 18.68
CA ASP A 67 9.64 -2.95 19.81
C ASP A 67 8.17 -3.23 19.46
N TRP A 68 7.93 -3.82 18.28
CA TRP A 68 6.60 -4.20 17.83
C TRP A 68 6.48 -5.71 17.64
N PRO A 69 5.81 -6.44 18.55
CA PRO A 69 5.62 -7.89 18.40
C PRO A 69 4.70 -8.18 17.21
N VAL A 70 5.18 -9.03 16.31
CA VAL A 70 4.43 -9.43 15.09
C VAL A 70 3.99 -10.88 15.13
N ALA A 71 4.04 -11.51 16.30
CA ALA A 71 3.71 -12.93 16.48
C ALA A 71 2.24 -13.24 16.16
N ASP A 72 1.35 -12.29 16.42
CA ASP A 72 -0.09 -12.43 16.23
C ASP A 72 -0.54 -12.11 14.78
N PHE A 73 0.36 -11.59 13.94
CA PHE A 73 0.05 -11.30 12.55
C PHE A 73 0.39 -12.47 11.64
N GLU A 74 -0.41 -12.65 10.60
CA GLU A 74 -0.11 -13.61 9.55
C GLU A 74 1.16 -13.18 8.79
N ILE A 75 2.12 -14.12 8.69
CA ILE A 75 3.35 -13.91 7.91
C ILE A 75 3.41 -14.96 6.80
N VAL A 76 3.33 -14.48 5.56
CA VAL A 76 3.54 -15.27 4.35
C VAL A 76 5.02 -15.20 3.99
N ALA A 77 5.71 -16.31 4.14
CA ALA A 77 7.15 -16.39 3.87
C ALA A 77 7.41 -16.30 2.36
N ALA A 78 8.34 -15.45 1.97
CA ALA A 78 8.82 -15.30 0.60
C ALA A 78 10.35 -15.11 0.64
N ALA A 79 11.06 -15.82 -0.23
CA ALA A 79 12.52 -15.84 -0.22
C ALA A 79 13.14 -14.63 -0.94
N ASP A 80 12.40 -14.00 -1.84
CA ASP A 80 12.85 -12.88 -2.66
C ASP A 80 11.68 -11.93 -3.00
N GLU A 81 12.01 -10.81 -3.65
CA GLU A 81 11.02 -9.81 -4.03
C GLU A 81 9.97 -10.34 -5.03
N ALA A 82 10.38 -11.19 -5.96
CA ALA A 82 9.47 -11.72 -6.98
C ALA A 82 8.43 -12.66 -6.37
N SER A 83 8.87 -13.58 -5.49
CA SER A 83 7.96 -14.46 -4.75
C SER A 83 7.05 -13.70 -3.80
N ALA A 84 7.55 -12.63 -3.15
CA ALA A 84 6.74 -11.77 -2.31
C ALA A 84 5.65 -11.04 -3.11
N ALA A 85 6.00 -10.48 -4.27
CA ALA A 85 5.04 -9.81 -5.16
C ALA A 85 3.97 -10.77 -5.69
N LEU A 86 4.37 -11.97 -6.09
CA LEU A 86 3.45 -13.03 -6.53
C LEU A 86 2.49 -13.47 -5.41
N ALA A 87 2.99 -13.61 -4.18
CA ALA A 87 2.16 -13.95 -3.03
C ALA A 87 1.12 -12.87 -2.75
N GLY A 88 1.52 -11.58 -2.74
CA GLY A 88 0.61 -10.45 -2.56
C GLY A 88 -0.47 -10.38 -3.64
N ALA A 89 -0.10 -10.54 -4.90
CA ALA A 89 -1.03 -10.59 -6.02
C ALA A 89 -1.98 -11.80 -5.91
N GLY A 90 -1.48 -12.95 -5.47
CA GLY A 90 -2.28 -14.16 -5.24
C GLY A 90 -3.36 -13.95 -4.17
N LEU A 91 -3.00 -13.32 -3.05
CA LEU A 91 -3.94 -12.99 -1.96
C LEU A 91 -5.01 -11.98 -2.42
N ALA A 92 -4.66 -11.01 -3.25
CA ALA A 92 -5.62 -10.07 -3.81
C ALA A 92 -6.56 -10.76 -4.82
N ARG A 93 -6.03 -11.61 -5.68
CA ARG A 93 -6.80 -12.35 -6.69
C ARG A 93 -7.85 -13.27 -6.08
N ASN A 94 -7.52 -13.97 -5.00
CA ASN A 94 -8.44 -14.90 -4.33
C ASN A 94 -9.36 -14.21 -3.31
N GLY A 95 -9.28 -12.89 -3.16
CA GLY A 95 -10.10 -12.12 -2.24
C GLY A 95 -9.71 -12.25 -0.76
N SER A 96 -8.54 -12.84 -0.46
CA SER A 96 -8.05 -12.94 0.93
C SER A 96 -7.62 -11.59 1.50
N VAL A 97 -7.29 -10.63 0.63
CA VAL A 97 -6.99 -9.24 1.01
C VAL A 97 -7.71 -8.28 0.05
N ASN A 98 -8.03 -7.10 0.56
CA ASN A 98 -8.70 -6.04 -0.19
C ASN A 98 -7.74 -4.93 -0.64
N MET A 99 -6.53 -4.91 -0.08
CA MET A 99 -5.49 -3.95 -0.41
C MET A 99 -4.12 -4.64 -0.49
N VAL A 100 -3.27 -4.14 -1.38
CA VAL A 100 -1.86 -4.55 -1.46
C VAL A 100 -1.01 -3.30 -1.27
N LEU A 101 -0.18 -3.32 -0.24
CA LEU A 101 0.73 -2.24 0.14
C LEU A 101 2.16 -2.59 -0.29
N LYS A 102 2.78 -1.68 -1.03
CA LYS A 102 4.19 -1.78 -1.39
C LYS A 102 5.05 -1.37 -0.21
N GLY A 103 5.81 -2.32 0.33
CA GLY A 103 6.86 -2.08 1.31
C GLY A 103 8.22 -1.81 0.66
N HIS A 104 9.25 -2.46 1.17
CA HIS A 104 10.61 -2.35 0.63
C HIS A 104 10.84 -3.38 -0.48
N ILE A 105 10.45 -3.03 -1.69
CA ILE A 105 10.54 -3.83 -2.90
C ILE A 105 10.65 -2.90 -4.12
N HIS A 106 11.32 -3.31 -5.19
CA HIS A 106 11.37 -2.57 -6.43
C HIS A 106 9.97 -2.44 -7.06
N SER A 107 9.68 -1.25 -7.61
CA SER A 107 8.30 -0.94 -8.06
C SER A 107 7.89 -1.75 -9.28
N ASP A 108 8.80 -2.04 -10.18
CA ASP A 108 8.59 -2.90 -11.34
C ASP A 108 8.29 -4.35 -10.92
N THR A 109 9.07 -4.91 -10.00
CA THR A 109 8.85 -6.24 -9.43
C THR A 109 7.50 -6.33 -8.73
N PHE A 110 7.14 -5.30 -7.94
CA PHE A 110 5.86 -5.22 -7.26
C PHE A 110 4.68 -5.15 -8.23
N MET A 111 4.78 -4.31 -9.26
CA MET A 111 3.69 -4.07 -10.20
C MET A 111 3.49 -5.20 -11.20
N HIS A 112 4.55 -5.89 -11.59
CA HIS A 112 4.51 -6.91 -12.64
C HIS A 112 3.38 -7.95 -12.46
N PRO A 113 3.24 -8.66 -11.31
CA PRO A 113 2.19 -9.64 -11.14
C PRO A 113 0.79 -9.02 -10.97
N LEU A 114 0.68 -7.74 -10.59
CA LEU A 114 -0.62 -7.06 -10.45
C LEU A 114 -1.21 -6.65 -11.81
N VAL A 115 -0.35 -6.29 -12.79
CA VAL A 115 -0.78 -5.81 -14.11
C VAL A 115 -0.71 -6.88 -15.19
N ALA A 116 -0.14 -8.03 -14.93
CA ALA A 116 -0.05 -9.15 -15.86
C ALA A 116 -1.45 -9.53 -16.40
N ARG A 117 -1.52 -9.90 -17.68
CA ARG A 117 -2.81 -10.23 -18.33
C ARG A 117 -3.50 -11.44 -17.71
N ASP A 118 -2.71 -12.38 -17.20
CA ASP A 118 -3.11 -13.63 -16.54
C ASP A 118 -3.23 -13.51 -15.02
N SER A 119 -3.03 -12.30 -14.47
CA SER A 119 -3.06 -12.07 -13.02
C SER A 119 -4.42 -12.39 -12.38
N GLY A 120 -5.52 -12.33 -13.15
CA GLY A 120 -6.88 -12.45 -12.64
C GLY A 120 -7.36 -11.23 -11.83
N ILE A 121 -6.49 -10.24 -11.64
CA ILE A 121 -6.80 -8.95 -10.98
C ILE A 121 -7.17 -7.91 -12.03
N ARG A 122 -6.51 -7.98 -13.19
CA ARG A 122 -6.73 -7.05 -14.29
C ARG A 122 -8.14 -7.20 -14.86
N ASN A 123 -8.89 -6.11 -14.89
CA ASN A 123 -10.18 -6.01 -15.57
C ASN A 123 -10.04 -5.18 -16.87
N GLN A 124 -11.15 -4.77 -17.48
CA GLN A 124 -11.18 -3.93 -18.69
C GLN A 124 -10.82 -2.46 -18.41
N ARG A 125 -10.76 -2.05 -17.14
CA ARG A 125 -10.41 -0.68 -16.76
C ARG A 125 -8.89 -0.50 -16.80
N ARG A 126 -8.44 0.70 -17.17
CA ARG A 126 -7.03 1.07 -17.07
C ARG A 126 -6.65 1.24 -15.60
N LEU A 127 -5.43 0.81 -15.26
CA LEU A 127 -4.84 1.14 -13.98
C LEU A 127 -4.59 2.65 -13.94
N SER A 128 -5.11 3.30 -12.93
CA SER A 128 -4.89 4.72 -12.64
C SER A 128 -4.07 4.87 -11.36
N HIS A 129 -3.49 6.04 -11.18
CA HIS A 129 -2.66 6.36 -10.04
C HIS A 129 -3.01 7.78 -9.57
N VAL A 130 -3.15 7.94 -8.27
CA VAL A 130 -3.48 9.22 -7.65
C VAL A 130 -2.51 9.50 -6.52
N PHE A 131 -1.82 10.65 -6.57
CA PHE A 131 -1.15 11.22 -5.42
C PHE A 131 -2.12 12.08 -4.62
N HIS A 132 -2.25 11.80 -3.35
CA HIS A 132 -2.88 12.68 -2.39
C HIS A 132 -1.81 13.49 -1.68
N MET A 133 -1.79 14.79 -1.88
CA MET A 133 -0.78 15.68 -1.31
C MET A 133 -1.42 16.66 -0.34
N THR A 134 -0.82 16.78 0.84
CA THR A 134 -1.18 17.81 1.82
C THR A 134 -0.24 18.99 1.65
N ILE A 135 -0.80 20.19 1.52
CA ILE A 135 -0.05 21.44 1.41
C ILE A 135 -0.10 22.15 2.76
N ALA A 136 1.06 22.49 3.31
CA ALA A 136 1.14 23.21 4.57
C ALA A 136 0.35 24.54 4.50
N GLY A 137 -0.55 24.77 5.47
CA GLY A 137 -1.40 25.96 5.52
C GLY A 137 -2.60 25.94 4.59
N ASN A 138 -2.90 24.80 3.95
CA ASN A 138 -4.10 24.63 3.14
C ASN A 138 -4.86 23.37 3.59
N ASP A 139 -6.13 23.53 3.94
CA ASP A 139 -6.99 22.44 4.37
C ASP A 139 -7.51 21.57 3.21
N GLN A 140 -7.34 22.04 1.97
CA GLN A 140 -7.75 21.29 0.78
C GLN A 140 -6.58 20.44 0.26
N PRO A 141 -6.77 19.14 0.05
CA PRO A 141 -5.75 18.29 -0.55
C PRO A 141 -5.58 18.62 -2.04
N LEU A 142 -4.36 18.46 -2.53
CA LEU A 142 -4.08 18.44 -3.96
C LEU A 142 -4.03 16.99 -4.43
N LEU A 143 -4.91 16.63 -5.36
CA LEU A 143 -4.91 15.33 -6.01
C LEU A 143 -4.23 15.45 -7.37
N ILE A 144 -3.17 14.65 -7.59
CA ILE A 144 -2.46 14.58 -8.88
C ILE A 144 -2.63 13.16 -9.42
N THR A 145 -3.22 13.05 -10.60
CA THR A 145 -3.44 11.78 -11.30
C THR A 145 -2.70 11.74 -12.63
N ASP A 146 -2.53 10.53 -13.19
CA ASP A 146 -1.93 10.27 -14.50
C ASP A 146 -0.47 10.77 -14.67
N GLY A 147 0.21 11.06 -13.57
CA GLY A 147 1.59 11.54 -13.58
C GLY A 147 2.67 10.46 -13.69
N ALA A 148 2.33 9.16 -13.55
CA ALA A 148 3.35 8.12 -13.47
C ALA A 148 3.06 6.82 -14.24
N ILE A 149 1.82 6.39 -14.38
CA ILE A 149 1.46 5.08 -14.95
C ILE A 149 0.91 5.22 -16.37
N SER A 150 0.18 6.29 -16.65
CA SER A 150 -0.42 6.54 -17.96
C SER A 150 0.58 7.25 -18.89
N VAL A 151 0.93 6.60 -20.01
CA VAL A 151 1.73 7.23 -21.06
C VAL A 151 0.78 7.89 -22.05
N ALA A 152 0.89 9.22 -22.20
CA ALA A 152 0.07 10.04 -23.10
C ALA A 152 -1.45 9.80 -22.92
N PRO A 153 -2.03 10.12 -21.75
CA PRO A 153 -3.44 9.90 -21.49
C PRO A 153 -4.30 10.77 -22.40
N ASP A 154 -5.25 10.16 -23.10
CA ASP A 154 -6.29 10.86 -23.86
C ASP A 154 -7.46 11.29 -22.96
N VAL A 155 -8.36 12.09 -23.50
CA VAL A 155 -9.53 12.61 -22.74
C VAL A 155 -10.49 11.48 -22.36
N GLU A 156 -10.58 10.41 -23.14
CA GLU A 156 -11.40 9.23 -22.86
C GLU A 156 -10.78 8.33 -21.77
N GLY A 157 -9.46 8.32 -21.65
CA GLY A 157 -8.72 7.62 -20.59
C GLY A 157 -8.77 8.30 -19.22
N ARG A 158 -9.24 9.55 -19.14
CA ARG A 158 -9.33 10.34 -17.91
C ARG A 158 -10.61 10.10 -17.11
N VAL A 159 -11.00 8.85 -16.90
CA VAL A 159 -12.17 8.58 -16.05
C VAL A 159 -11.77 8.65 -14.58
N VAL A 160 -11.56 9.86 -14.08
CA VAL A 160 -11.51 10.15 -12.64
C VAL A 160 -12.94 10.40 -12.10
N ARG A 161 -13.95 10.22 -12.93
CA ARG A 161 -15.33 10.59 -12.58
C ARG A 161 -15.94 9.75 -11.45
N ASP A 162 -15.41 8.58 -11.16
CA ASP A 162 -15.97 7.66 -10.15
C ASP A 162 -15.25 7.70 -8.79
N LEU A 163 -14.24 8.55 -8.63
CA LEU A 163 -13.52 8.73 -7.36
C LEU A 163 -14.06 9.89 -6.50
N LEU A 164 -15.00 10.67 -7.03
CA LEU A 164 -15.55 11.86 -6.37
C LEU A 164 -17.08 11.81 -6.20
N ALA A 165 -17.72 10.69 -6.50
CA ALA A 165 -19.16 10.48 -6.29
C ALA A 165 -19.46 9.80 -4.97
#